data_c47093937df63162c387c63e31ebcfef
#
_entry.id   c47093937df63162c387c63e31ebcfef
#
_cell.length_a   1.000
_cell.length_b   1.000
_cell.length_c   1.000
_cell.angle_alpha   90.00
_cell.angle_beta   90.00
_cell.angle_gamma   90.00
#
_symmetry.space_group_name_H-M   'P 1'
#
loop_
_entity.id
_entity.type
_entity.pdbx_description
1 polymer ?
#
loop_
_entity_poly.entity_id
_entity_poly.type
_entity_poly.pdbx_seq_one_letter_code
_entity_poly.pdbx_strand_id
1 'polypeptide(L)'
;MVRSASSMSRLKYSFILVVTITFLFQLVGCKNDNNALPFLGNREIVNGDTIQHTVPDYLLTDQDSQQVRITSYGNKVFLADFFFISCPSICPKVQKQMLRLYDRYKDDSRVMLFSHTIDQRHDSVTVLHRYAHNLGVDTGKWKFFTAEKDSIFALADDYFVSVVDDPSAPKGFDHSGKIILLDKNRHVRGFCEGTDPESVTAFFSTVDKLLATEYK
;
A
#
# COMPACT_ATOMS: atom_id res chain seq x y z
N MET A 1 -3.44 13.62 -80.45
CA MET A 1 -3.33 12.48 -79.47
C MET A 1 -2.37 12.85 -78.36
N VAL A 2 -2.84 13.64 -77.34
CA VAL A 2 -2.07 13.94 -76.12
C VAL A 2 -3.06 14.13 -74.99
N ARG A 3 -3.58 13.07 -74.39
CA ARG A 3 -4.38 13.09 -73.14
C ARG A 3 -4.37 11.71 -72.44
N SER A 4 -3.25 11.31 -71.88
CA SER A 4 -3.27 10.11 -71.03
C SER A 4 -2.24 10.13 -69.86
N ALA A 5 -1.25 11.02 -69.85
CA ALA A 5 -0.19 10.97 -68.86
C ALA A 5 -0.55 11.60 -67.48
N SER A 6 -1.49 12.57 -67.44
CA SER A 6 -1.77 13.33 -66.18
C SER A 6 -2.71 12.60 -65.20
N SER A 7 -3.53 11.65 -65.68
CA SER A 7 -4.47 10.91 -64.82
C SER A 7 -3.77 9.83 -63.98
N MET A 8 -2.79 9.15 -64.53
CA MET A 8 -2.05 8.07 -63.85
C MET A 8 -1.12 8.58 -62.76
N SER A 9 -0.57 9.79 -62.89
CA SER A 9 0.25 10.41 -61.87
C SER A 9 -0.57 10.81 -60.62
N ARG A 10 -1.74 11.41 -60.84
CA ARG A 10 -2.65 11.79 -59.73
C ARG A 10 -3.15 10.60 -58.96
N LEU A 11 -3.43 9.48 -59.61
CA LEU A 11 -3.88 8.23 -58.96
C LEU A 11 -2.76 7.63 -58.07
N LYS A 12 -1.50 7.66 -58.52
CA LYS A 12 -0.34 7.20 -57.74
C LYS A 12 -0.09 8.06 -56.51
N TYR A 13 -0.18 9.37 -56.61
CA TYR A 13 -0.02 10.26 -55.46
C TYR A 13 -1.18 10.13 -54.49
N SER A 14 -2.41 9.94 -54.91
CA SER A 14 -3.57 9.69 -54.06
C SER A 14 -3.43 8.37 -53.31
N PHE A 15 -2.92 7.32 -53.95
CA PHE A 15 -2.69 6.03 -53.30
C PHE A 15 -1.56 6.08 -52.26
N ILE A 16 -0.47 6.79 -52.58
CA ILE A 16 0.63 6.99 -51.65
C ILE A 16 0.17 7.83 -50.42
N LEU A 17 -0.64 8.87 -50.65
CA LEU A 17 -1.18 9.70 -49.57
C LEU A 17 -2.11 8.89 -48.63
N VAL A 18 -2.97 8.04 -49.15
CA VAL A 18 -3.85 7.19 -48.36
C VAL A 18 -3.06 6.16 -47.56
N VAL A 19 -2.02 5.55 -48.16
CA VAL A 19 -1.16 4.58 -47.48
C VAL A 19 -0.34 5.24 -46.35
N THR A 20 0.18 6.46 -46.55
CA THR A 20 0.89 7.22 -45.52
C THR A 20 -0.03 7.66 -44.40
N ILE A 21 -1.26 8.09 -44.68
CA ILE A 21 -2.24 8.46 -43.63
C ILE A 21 -2.66 7.24 -42.82
N THR A 22 -2.88 6.08 -43.46
CA THR A 22 -3.21 4.81 -42.75
C THR A 22 -2.03 4.33 -41.89
N PHE A 23 -0.79 4.52 -42.34
CA PHE A 23 0.39 4.15 -41.58
C PHE A 23 0.64 5.07 -40.38
N LEU A 24 0.33 6.39 -40.50
CA LEU A 24 0.39 7.33 -39.38
C LEU A 24 -0.67 7.02 -38.30
N PHE A 25 -1.85 6.51 -38.69
CA PHE A 25 -2.89 6.13 -37.72
C PHE A 25 -2.54 4.90 -36.88
N GLN A 26 -1.61 4.07 -37.35
CA GLN A 26 -1.16 2.88 -36.59
C GLN A 26 -0.14 3.20 -35.48
N LEU A 27 0.40 4.45 -35.45
CA LEU A 27 1.36 4.88 -34.41
C LEU A 27 0.68 5.47 -33.17
N VAL A 28 -0.65 5.60 -33.16
CA VAL A 28 -1.41 5.88 -31.94
C VAL A 28 -1.63 4.54 -31.20
N GLY A 29 -0.54 3.89 -30.83
CA GLY A 29 -0.57 2.79 -29.90
C GLY A 29 -1.10 3.34 -28.57
N CYS A 30 -2.21 2.79 -28.05
CA CYS A 30 -2.62 2.95 -26.67
C CYS A 30 -1.36 2.74 -25.81
N LYS A 31 -0.85 3.80 -25.17
CA LYS A 31 0.02 3.65 -24.03
C LYS A 31 -0.82 2.92 -22.98
N ASN A 32 -0.67 1.61 -22.96
CA ASN A 32 -1.15 0.81 -21.85
C ASN A 32 -0.30 1.30 -20.65
N ASP A 33 -0.87 2.14 -19.81
CA ASP A 33 -0.24 2.60 -18.57
C ASP A 33 -0.17 1.41 -17.58
N ASN A 34 0.60 0.37 -17.97
CA ASN A 34 0.98 -0.76 -17.10
C ASN A 34 1.86 -0.32 -15.92
N ASN A 35 1.87 0.98 -15.63
CA ASN A 35 2.70 1.54 -14.57
C ASN A 35 1.98 1.63 -13.22
N ALA A 36 0.67 1.39 -13.14
CA ALA A 36 -0.06 1.36 -11.87
C ALA A 36 0.26 0.09 -11.08
N LEU A 37 0.28 0.20 -9.75
CA LEU A 37 0.38 -0.96 -8.88
C LEU A 37 -0.91 -1.79 -8.92
N PRO A 38 -0.83 -3.12 -8.77
CA PRO A 38 -2.02 -3.96 -8.68
C PRO A 38 -2.83 -3.63 -7.42
N PHE A 39 -4.12 -3.94 -7.47
CA PHE A 39 -4.94 -4.09 -6.27
C PHE A 39 -4.83 -5.54 -5.81
N LEU A 40 -4.53 -5.76 -4.54
CA LEU A 40 -4.42 -7.09 -3.95
C LEU A 40 -5.72 -7.45 -3.24
N GLY A 41 -6.01 -8.75 -3.17
CA GLY A 41 -7.21 -9.28 -2.53
C GLY A 41 -8.30 -9.70 -3.51
N ASN A 42 -9.42 -10.12 -2.94
CA ASN A 42 -10.57 -10.59 -3.70
C ASN A 42 -11.24 -9.44 -4.45
N ARG A 43 -11.79 -9.77 -5.60
CA ARG A 43 -12.59 -8.85 -6.40
C ARG A 43 -14.01 -9.39 -6.45
N GLU A 44 -14.97 -8.53 -6.27
CA GLU A 44 -16.38 -8.85 -6.43
C GLU A 44 -16.93 -8.13 -7.67
N ILE A 45 -17.87 -8.77 -8.36
CA ILE A 45 -18.60 -8.12 -9.46
C ILE A 45 -20.00 -7.82 -8.95
N VAL A 46 -20.30 -6.53 -8.79
CA VAL A 46 -21.60 -6.06 -8.33
C VAL A 46 -22.21 -5.17 -9.43
N ASN A 47 -23.35 -5.56 -9.97
CA ASN A 47 -24.03 -4.85 -11.06
C ASN A 47 -23.16 -4.58 -12.31
N GLY A 48 -22.16 -5.46 -12.58
CA GLY A 48 -21.23 -5.33 -13.71
C GLY A 48 -19.97 -4.52 -13.41
N ASP A 49 -19.87 -3.88 -12.24
CA ASP A 49 -18.68 -3.17 -11.78
C ASP A 49 -17.77 -4.06 -10.95
N THR A 50 -16.47 -3.91 -11.15
CA THR A 50 -15.47 -4.62 -10.33
C THR A 50 -15.18 -3.82 -9.04
N ILE A 51 -15.57 -4.38 -7.90
CA ILE A 51 -15.28 -3.83 -6.57
C ILE A 51 -14.00 -4.49 -6.05
N GLN A 52 -13.00 -3.69 -5.74
CA GLN A 52 -11.73 -4.14 -5.16
C GLN A 52 -11.89 -4.31 -3.65
N HIS A 53 -11.12 -5.26 -3.07
CA HIS A 53 -11.02 -5.39 -1.62
C HIS A 53 -10.57 -4.04 -1.00
N THR A 54 -11.26 -3.65 0.05
CA THR A 54 -10.98 -2.40 0.78
C THR A 54 -10.94 -2.71 2.28
N VAL A 55 -9.86 -2.35 2.95
CA VAL A 55 -9.77 -2.46 4.41
C VAL A 55 -10.86 -1.60 5.05
N PRO A 56 -11.71 -2.14 5.94
CA PRO A 56 -12.74 -1.37 6.63
C PRO A 56 -12.18 -0.20 7.45
N ASP A 57 -13.01 0.80 7.69
CA ASP A 57 -12.61 1.98 8.45
C ASP A 57 -12.84 1.76 9.96
N TYR A 58 -12.00 0.93 10.56
CA TYR A 58 -12.08 0.61 11.99
C TYR A 58 -11.86 1.83 12.88
N LEU A 59 -12.54 1.86 14.01
CA LEU A 59 -12.28 2.81 15.09
C LEU A 59 -11.17 2.26 15.99
N LEU A 60 -10.07 2.95 16.08
CA LEU A 60 -8.87 2.54 16.83
C LEU A 60 -8.53 3.60 17.88
N THR A 61 -7.85 3.18 18.94
CA THR A 61 -7.30 4.10 19.95
C THR A 61 -5.80 4.22 19.70
N ASP A 62 -5.31 5.45 19.51
CA ASP A 62 -3.87 5.68 19.32
C ASP A 62 -3.12 5.80 20.66
N GLN A 63 -1.81 5.86 20.60
CA GLN A 63 -0.91 5.98 21.77
C GLN A 63 -1.13 7.27 22.58
N ASP A 64 -1.86 8.24 22.06
CA ASP A 64 -2.20 9.51 22.73
C ASP A 64 -3.66 9.50 23.26
N SER A 65 -4.28 8.32 23.39
CA SER A 65 -5.67 8.12 23.84
C SER A 65 -6.74 8.71 22.90
N GLN A 66 -6.38 9.01 21.63
CA GLN A 66 -7.33 9.54 20.68
C GLN A 66 -8.04 8.40 19.96
N GLN A 67 -9.37 8.51 19.86
CA GLN A 67 -10.17 7.63 19.03
C GLN A 67 -10.12 8.12 17.59
N VAL A 68 -9.57 7.31 16.69
CA VAL A 68 -9.34 7.70 15.31
C VAL A 68 -9.79 6.64 14.32
N ARG A 69 -10.10 7.07 13.12
CA ARG A 69 -10.34 6.22 11.94
C ARG A 69 -9.24 6.48 10.91
N ILE A 70 -8.91 5.46 10.12
CA ILE A 70 -7.91 5.62 9.06
C ILE A 70 -8.30 6.73 8.06
N THR A 71 -9.59 6.88 7.78
CA THR A 71 -10.14 7.92 6.89
C THR A 71 -9.89 9.34 7.41
N SER A 72 -9.68 9.54 8.71
CA SER A 72 -9.39 10.86 9.30
C SER A 72 -8.04 11.43 8.87
N TYR A 73 -7.13 10.60 8.37
CA TYR A 73 -5.82 11.03 7.89
C TYR A 73 -5.81 11.51 6.43
N GLY A 74 -6.97 11.41 5.74
CA GLY A 74 -7.14 11.94 4.39
C GLY A 74 -6.38 11.17 3.29
N ASN A 75 -6.01 11.89 2.23
CA ASN A 75 -5.39 11.33 1.03
C ASN A 75 -3.92 10.92 1.25
N LYS A 76 -3.66 9.88 2.06
CA LYS A 76 -2.31 9.41 2.35
C LYS A 76 -2.10 7.95 1.93
N VAL A 77 -0.85 7.61 1.79
CA VAL A 77 -0.35 6.23 1.72
C VAL A 77 -0.08 5.77 3.14
N PHE A 78 -0.44 4.54 3.47
CA PHE A 78 -0.21 3.98 4.79
C PHE A 78 0.71 2.75 4.69
N LEU A 79 1.77 2.75 5.53
CA LEU A 79 2.65 1.62 5.74
C LEU A 79 2.29 1.02 7.09
N ALA A 80 1.79 -0.20 7.09
CA ALA A 80 1.21 -0.80 8.29
C ALA A 80 1.88 -2.12 8.66
N ASP A 81 2.00 -2.37 9.98
CA ASP A 81 2.40 -3.66 10.53
C ASP A 81 1.55 -4.04 11.74
N PHE A 82 1.64 -5.32 12.11
CA PHE A 82 1.06 -5.89 13.32
C PHE A 82 2.19 -6.39 14.21
N PHE A 83 2.18 -6.00 15.48
CA PHE A 83 3.26 -6.25 16.41
C PHE A 83 2.76 -6.43 17.84
N PHE A 84 3.65 -6.78 18.76
CA PHE A 84 3.47 -6.59 20.19
C PHE A 84 4.84 -6.35 20.87
N ILE A 85 4.85 -5.52 21.90
CA ILE A 85 6.09 -4.99 22.48
C ILE A 85 6.93 -6.09 23.13
N SER A 86 6.28 -7.09 23.75
CA SER A 86 6.97 -8.17 24.45
C SER A 86 7.42 -9.32 23.56
N CYS A 87 7.27 -9.22 22.23
CA CYS A 87 7.69 -10.25 21.28
C CYS A 87 9.21 -10.46 21.32
N PRO A 88 9.69 -11.70 21.57
CA PRO A 88 11.13 -11.93 21.67
C PRO A 88 11.78 -12.30 20.32
N SER A 89 11.01 -12.46 19.25
CA SER A 89 11.47 -13.11 18.00
C SER A 89 11.47 -12.19 16.78
N ILE A 90 10.33 -12.01 16.12
CA ILE A 90 10.25 -11.31 14.83
C ILE A 90 10.04 -9.80 14.97
N CYS A 91 9.25 -9.34 15.96
CA CYS A 91 8.89 -7.93 16.08
C CYS A 91 10.11 -6.98 16.18
N PRO A 92 11.19 -7.30 16.92
CA PRO A 92 12.37 -6.42 16.92
C PRO A 92 12.99 -6.25 15.52
N LYS A 93 12.92 -7.30 14.68
CA LYS A 93 13.41 -7.24 13.30
C LYS A 93 12.50 -6.38 12.43
N VAL A 94 11.19 -6.60 12.51
CA VAL A 94 10.17 -5.83 11.77
C VAL A 94 10.22 -4.35 12.17
N GLN A 95 10.27 -4.04 13.47
CA GLN A 95 10.32 -2.66 13.95
C GLN A 95 11.60 -1.92 13.50
N LYS A 96 12.73 -2.63 13.39
CA LYS A 96 13.95 -2.07 12.77
C LYS A 96 13.72 -1.70 11.30
N GLN A 97 12.94 -2.47 10.56
CA GLN A 97 12.61 -2.15 9.18
C GLN A 97 11.56 -1.04 9.08
N MET A 98 10.59 -1.00 9.98
CA MET A 98 9.65 0.11 10.09
C MET A 98 10.38 1.43 10.39
N LEU A 99 11.43 1.43 11.22
CA LEU A 99 12.30 2.60 11.43
C LEU A 99 13.00 3.03 10.13
N ARG A 100 13.46 2.10 9.28
CA ARG A 100 14.03 2.45 7.97
C ARG A 100 12.99 3.10 7.05
N LEU A 101 11.75 2.62 7.07
CA LEU A 101 10.64 3.23 6.33
C LEU A 101 10.31 4.61 6.90
N TYR A 102 10.27 4.74 8.22
CA TYR A 102 10.08 6.03 8.89
C TYR A 102 11.16 7.03 8.47
N ASP A 103 12.43 6.70 8.58
CA ASP A 103 13.54 7.58 8.23
C ASP A 103 13.49 8.03 6.76
N ARG A 104 13.07 7.15 5.87
CA ARG A 104 12.94 7.45 4.43
C ARG A 104 11.78 8.41 4.15
N TYR A 105 10.64 8.24 4.83
CA TYR A 105 9.40 8.94 4.49
C TYR A 105 8.92 9.94 5.54
N LYS A 106 9.68 10.18 6.63
CA LYS A 106 9.25 11.09 7.71
C LYS A 106 8.93 12.51 7.24
N ASP A 107 9.63 12.99 6.22
CA ASP A 107 9.45 14.33 5.66
C ASP A 107 8.45 14.35 4.47
N ASP A 108 7.96 13.21 4.00
CA ASP A 108 6.95 13.13 2.94
C ASP A 108 5.54 13.16 3.55
N SER A 109 4.86 14.30 3.46
CA SER A 109 3.53 14.50 4.04
C SER A 109 2.45 13.56 3.49
N ARG A 110 2.70 12.87 2.38
CA ARG A 110 1.77 11.92 1.75
C ARG A 110 1.78 10.54 2.40
N VAL A 111 2.76 10.22 3.24
CA VAL A 111 2.95 8.89 3.86
C VAL A 111 2.68 8.95 5.35
N MET A 112 2.03 7.94 5.90
CA MET A 112 1.88 7.68 7.34
C MET A 112 2.32 6.25 7.65
N LEU A 113 2.79 6.03 8.88
CA LEU A 113 3.10 4.69 9.37
C LEU A 113 2.11 4.32 10.49
N PHE A 114 1.66 3.07 10.48
CA PHE A 114 0.69 2.53 11.43
C PHE A 114 1.20 1.20 11.98
N SER A 115 1.28 1.09 13.30
CA SER A 115 1.59 -0.18 13.98
C SER A 115 0.43 -0.56 14.89
N HIS A 116 -0.15 -1.74 14.67
CA HIS A 116 -1.30 -2.24 15.41
C HIS A 116 -0.82 -3.30 16.40
N THR A 117 -1.04 -3.08 17.71
CA THR A 117 -0.70 -4.15 18.68
C THR A 117 -1.73 -5.27 18.64
N ILE A 118 -1.23 -6.51 18.68
CA ILE A 118 -2.06 -7.71 18.81
C ILE A 118 -2.19 -8.19 20.26
N ASP A 119 -1.48 -7.54 21.21
CA ASP A 119 -1.51 -7.86 22.65
C ASP A 119 -2.07 -6.70 23.49
N GLN A 120 -3.35 -6.42 23.36
CA GLN A 120 -4.04 -5.33 24.06
C GLN A 120 -3.97 -5.45 25.59
N ARG A 121 -3.71 -6.65 26.12
CA ARG A 121 -3.62 -6.88 27.57
C ARG A 121 -2.38 -6.26 28.17
N HIS A 122 -1.26 -6.30 27.45
CA HIS A 122 0.02 -5.81 27.94
C HIS A 122 0.40 -4.46 27.29
N ASP A 123 -0.01 -4.22 26.05
CA ASP A 123 0.30 -3.03 25.29
C ASP A 123 -0.82 -1.99 25.42
N SER A 124 -1.04 -1.51 26.67
CA SER A 124 -1.98 -0.42 26.93
C SER A 124 -1.54 0.88 26.26
N VAL A 125 -2.45 1.84 26.10
CA VAL A 125 -2.15 3.17 25.53
C VAL A 125 -0.92 3.80 26.18
N THR A 126 -0.80 3.76 27.52
CA THR A 126 0.37 4.28 28.23
C THR A 126 1.67 3.56 27.85
N VAL A 127 1.60 2.25 27.62
CA VAL A 127 2.74 1.44 27.20
C VAL A 127 3.13 1.76 25.77
N LEU A 128 2.15 1.90 24.85
CA LEU A 128 2.36 2.31 23.47
C LEU A 128 2.97 3.73 23.38
N HIS A 129 2.47 4.67 24.19
CA HIS A 129 3.02 6.02 24.24
C HIS A 129 4.52 6.02 24.63
N ARG A 130 4.85 5.30 25.71
CA ARG A 130 6.25 5.14 26.13
C ARG A 130 7.10 4.43 25.07
N TYR A 131 6.55 3.44 24.39
CA TYR A 131 7.24 2.74 23.31
C TYR A 131 7.58 3.66 22.14
N ALA A 132 6.61 4.45 21.65
CA ALA A 132 6.82 5.44 20.62
C ALA A 132 7.89 6.48 21.00
N HIS A 133 7.82 6.98 22.24
CA HIS A 133 8.81 7.91 22.78
C HIS A 133 10.23 7.30 22.81
N ASN A 134 10.35 6.03 23.22
CA ASN A 134 11.65 5.35 23.28
C ASN A 134 12.23 5.05 21.89
N LEU A 135 11.37 4.89 20.86
CA LEU A 135 11.80 4.79 19.46
C LEU A 135 12.33 6.13 18.92
N GLY A 136 12.00 7.26 19.57
CA GLY A 136 12.39 8.60 19.11
C GLY A 136 11.68 9.06 17.84
N VAL A 137 10.48 8.57 17.57
CA VAL A 137 9.70 8.88 16.36
C VAL A 137 8.65 9.97 16.62
N ASP A 138 8.33 10.74 15.57
CA ASP A 138 7.23 11.68 15.60
C ASP A 138 5.89 10.92 15.51
N THR A 139 5.09 10.99 16.58
CA THR A 139 3.76 10.36 16.64
C THR A 139 2.73 11.04 15.75
N GLY A 140 3.00 12.20 15.20
CA GLY A 140 2.23 12.79 14.11
C GLY A 140 2.44 12.07 12.78
N LYS A 141 3.52 11.30 12.66
CA LYS A 141 3.93 10.59 11.45
C LYS A 141 3.78 9.07 11.57
N TRP A 142 4.04 8.52 12.73
CA TRP A 142 3.93 7.08 13.00
C TRP A 142 3.03 6.86 14.21
N LYS A 143 1.87 6.26 13.98
CA LYS A 143 0.86 5.97 14.99
C LYS A 143 0.93 4.51 15.45
N PHE A 144 0.69 4.32 16.75
CA PHE A 144 0.63 3.02 17.40
C PHE A 144 -0.78 2.82 17.95
N PHE A 145 -1.46 1.78 17.49
CA PHE A 145 -2.86 1.58 17.75
C PHE A 145 -3.13 0.35 18.63
N THR A 146 -4.18 0.48 19.44
CA THR A 146 -4.83 -0.63 20.12
C THR A 146 -6.34 -0.55 19.92
N ALA A 147 -7.03 -1.68 20.06
CA ALA A 147 -8.48 -1.80 20.10
C ALA A 147 -8.86 -3.11 20.78
N GLU A 148 -10.15 -3.44 20.83
CA GLU A 148 -10.61 -4.76 21.26
C GLU A 148 -9.97 -5.86 20.40
N LYS A 149 -9.65 -7.01 21.03
CA LYS A 149 -8.90 -8.10 20.39
C LYS A 149 -9.53 -8.55 19.07
N ASP A 150 -10.84 -8.83 19.08
CA ASP A 150 -11.54 -9.33 17.90
C ASP A 150 -11.49 -8.31 16.74
N SER A 151 -11.52 -7.01 17.07
CA SER A 151 -11.38 -5.93 16.08
C SER A 151 -9.98 -5.90 15.47
N ILE A 152 -8.94 -6.09 16.27
CA ILE A 152 -7.55 -6.12 15.76
C ILE A 152 -7.31 -7.36 14.91
N PHE A 153 -7.84 -8.53 15.30
CA PHE A 153 -7.69 -9.77 14.53
C PHE A 153 -8.45 -9.70 13.21
N ALA A 154 -9.69 -9.19 13.22
CA ALA A 154 -10.44 -8.95 11.98
C ALA A 154 -9.72 -7.93 11.09
N LEU A 155 -9.17 -6.86 11.66
CA LEU A 155 -8.36 -5.90 10.92
C LEU A 155 -7.13 -6.56 10.29
N ALA A 156 -6.43 -7.45 11.00
CA ALA A 156 -5.28 -8.16 10.45
C ALA A 156 -5.66 -9.02 9.23
N ASP A 157 -6.79 -9.73 9.30
CA ASP A 157 -7.32 -10.51 8.17
C ASP A 157 -7.60 -9.62 6.95
N ASP A 158 -8.19 -8.45 7.15
CA ASP A 158 -8.45 -7.46 6.08
C ASP A 158 -7.16 -6.91 5.46
N TYR A 159 -6.03 -6.92 6.19
CA TYR A 159 -4.70 -6.58 5.71
C TYR A 159 -3.94 -7.77 5.11
N PHE A 160 -4.54 -8.96 5.08
CA PHE A 160 -3.91 -10.23 4.67
C PHE A 160 -2.71 -10.61 5.55
N VAL A 161 -2.79 -10.28 6.83
CA VAL A 161 -1.82 -10.61 7.87
C VAL A 161 -2.40 -11.71 8.75
N SER A 162 -1.72 -12.85 8.84
CA SER A 162 -2.10 -13.90 9.76
C SER A 162 -1.76 -13.47 11.19
N VAL A 163 -2.74 -13.53 12.08
CA VAL A 163 -2.58 -13.37 13.53
C VAL A 163 -3.39 -14.47 14.22
N VAL A 164 -2.74 -15.29 15.01
CA VAL A 164 -3.37 -16.44 15.67
C VAL A 164 -2.96 -16.50 17.14
N ASP A 165 -3.93 -16.77 18.03
CA ASP A 165 -3.61 -17.21 19.38
C ASP A 165 -3.00 -18.62 19.31
N ASP A 166 -1.75 -18.74 19.70
CA ASP A 166 -1.06 -20.01 19.79
C ASP A 166 -0.34 -20.13 21.14
N PRO A 167 -0.90 -20.89 22.09
CA PRO A 167 -0.27 -21.09 23.41
C PRO A 167 1.14 -21.70 23.33
N SER A 168 1.48 -22.34 22.20
CA SER A 168 2.82 -22.92 21.99
C SER A 168 3.82 -21.89 21.43
N ALA A 169 3.33 -20.82 20.84
CA ALA A 169 4.16 -19.73 20.33
C ALA A 169 4.71 -18.84 21.46
N PRO A 170 5.84 -18.15 21.24
CA PRO A 170 6.38 -17.23 22.22
C PRO A 170 5.37 -16.14 22.61
N LYS A 171 5.01 -16.07 23.90
CA LYS A 171 4.00 -15.15 24.44
C LYS A 171 2.56 -15.39 23.99
N GLY A 172 2.27 -16.52 23.35
CA GLY A 172 0.91 -16.93 23.03
C GLY A 172 0.38 -16.42 21.69
N PHE A 173 1.22 -15.85 20.83
CA PHE A 173 0.82 -15.36 19.51
C PHE A 173 1.76 -15.86 18.41
N ASP A 174 1.17 -16.31 17.31
CA ASP A 174 1.85 -16.46 16.03
C ASP A 174 1.31 -15.42 15.05
N HIS A 175 2.19 -14.69 14.39
CA HIS A 175 1.81 -13.70 13.39
C HIS A 175 2.87 -13.54 12.30
N SER A 176 2.42 -13.17 11.10
CA SER A 176 3.34 -12.87 10.01
C SER A 176 4.03 -11.52 10.23
N GLY A 177 5.33 -11.45 9.88
CA GLY A 177 6.12 -10.23 9.98
C GLY A 177 5.96 -9.29 8.76
N LYS A 178 4.82 -9.30 8.10
CA LYS A 178 4.59 -8.47 6.90
C LYS A 178 4.45 -6.99 7.23
N ILE A 179 4.95 -6.16 6.32
CA ILE A 179 4.66 -4.72 6.26
C ILE A 179 3.82 -4.48 5.01
N ILE A 180 2.69 -3.82 5.16
CA ILE A 180 1.65 -3.68 4.16
C ILE A 180 1.58 -2.24 3.65
N LEU A 181 1.36 -2.06 2.33
CA LEU A 181 1.13 -0.78 1.68
C LEU A 181 -0.36 -0.64 1.36
N LEU A 182 -1.00 0.39 1.92
CA LEU A 182 -2.34 0.82 1.53
C LEU A 182 -2.31 2.14 0.78
N ASP A 183 -3.21 2.27 -0.18
CA ASP A 183 -3.49 3.56 -0.81
C ASP A 183 -4.50 4.41 -0.01
N LYS A 184 -4.77 5.62 -0.49
CA LYS A 184 -5.73 6.56 0.12
C LYS A 184 -7.16 6.04 0.23
N ASN A 185 -7.52 5.04 -0.57
CA ASN A 185 -8.83 4.39 -0.56
C ASN A 185 -8.82 3.11 0.30
N ARG A 186 -7.72 2.84 0.99
CA ARG A 186 -7.52 1.65 1.83
C ARG A 186 -7.46 0.33 1.06
N HIS A 187 -7.10 0.38 -0.23
CA HIS A 187 -6.80 -0.85 -0.96
C HIS A 187 -5.38 -1.30 -0.63
N VAL A 188 -5.18 -2.60 -0.47
CA VAL A 188 -3.85 -3.19 -0.35
C VAL A 188 -3.18 -3.17 -1.72
N ARG A 189 -2.02 -2.49 -1.81
CA ARG A 189 -1.28 -2.27 -3.07
C ARG A 189 0.06 -3.02 -3.11
N GLY A 190 0.49 -3.56 -1.99
CA GLY A 190 1.71 -4.34 -1.86
C GLY A 190 2.01 -4.73 -0.42
N PHE A 191 2.98 -5.60 -0.27
CA PHE A 191 3.54 -5.96 1.05
C PHE A 191 5.00 -6.41 0.88
N CYS A 192 5.73 -6.45 1.98
CA CYS A 192 7.07 -7.05 2.05
C CYS A 192 7.22 -7.89 3.32
N GLU A 193 8.23 -8.75 3.34
CA GLU A 193 8.64 -9.49 4.53
C GLU A 193 9.47 -8.58 5.43
N GLY A 194 8.87 -8.06 6.50
CA GLY A 194 9.50 -7.12 7.42
C GLY A 194 10.65 -7.72 8.22
N THR A 195 10.81 -9.05 8.23
CA THR A 195 11.97 -9.73 8.82
C THR A 195 13.18 -9.78 7.89
N ASP A 196 12.99 -9.47 6.58
CA ASP A 196 14.02 -9.50 5.55
C ASP A 196 14.39 -8.08 5.08
N PRO A 197 15.61 -7.58 5.38
CA PRO A 197 16.06 -6.25 4.97
C PRO A 197 16.11 -6.03 3.45
N GLU A 198 16.31 -7.08 2.65
CA GLU A 198 16.35 -6.98 1.18
C GLU A 198 14.95 -6.83 0.62
N SER A 199 13.97 -7.60 1.15
CA SER A 199 12.56 -7.45 0.83
C SER A 199 12.07 -6.03 1.09
N VAL A 200 12.43 -5.44 2.24
CA VAL A 200 12.07 -4.05 2.58
C VAL A 200 12.78 -3.05 1.67
N THR A 201 14.03 -3.30 1.28
CA THR A 201 14.74 -2.43 0.34
C THR A 201 14.07 -2.41 -1.04
N ALA A 202 13.64 -3.57 -1.54
CA ALA A 202 12.87 -3.65 -2.78
C ALA A 202 11.49 -2.95 -2.64
N PHE A 203 10.89 -3.01 -1.46
CA PHE A 203 9.60 -2.40 -1.17
C PHE A 203 9.61 -0.87 -1.24
N PHE A 204 10.74 -0.21 -1.00
CA PHE A 204 10.85 1.24 -1.22
C PHE A 204 10.44 1.62 -2.65
N SER A 205 10.87 0.85 -3.65
CA SER A 205 10.51 1.13 -5.05
C SER A 205 9.00 0.98 -5.31
N THR A 206 8.33 0.08 -4.59
CA THR A 206 6.87 -0.10 -4.67
C THR A 206 6.15 1.12 -4.08
N VAL A 207 6.57 1.59 -2.91
CA VAL A 207 6.01 2.80 -2.28
C VAL A 207 6.24 4.03 -3.17
N ASP A 208 7.48 4.23 -3.63
CA ASP A 208 7.86 5.36 -4.50
C ASP A 208 7.04 5.35 -5.80
N LYS A 209 6.79 4.18 -6.37
CA LYS A 209 5.96 4.01 -7.56
C LYS A 209 4.51 4.43 -7.31
N LEU A 210 3.91 4.02 -6.19
CA LEU A 210 2.55 4.43 -5.82
C LEU A 210 2.47 5.95 -5.68
N LEU A 211 3.42 6.55 -4.97
CA LEU A 211 3.49 8.00 -4.75
C LEU A 211 3.64 8.77 -6.07
N ALA A 212 4.45 8.27 -7.00
CA ALA A 212 4.70 8.93 -8.28
C ALA A 212 3.51 8.82 -9.25
N THR A 213 2.74 7.74 -9.19
CA THR A 213 1.65 7.48 -10.14
C THR A 213 0.30 8.03 -9.67
N GLU A 214 0.00 8.00 -8.36
CA GLU A 214 -1.33 8.25 -7.84
C GLU A 214 -1.43 9.45 -6.87
N TYR A 215 -0.29 10.07 -6.47
CA TYR A 215 -0.23 11.17 -5.50
C TYR A 215 0.57 12.37 -6.04
N LYS A 216 0.10 12.90 -7.15
CA LYS A 216 0.69 14.12 -7.78
C LYS A 216 0.20 15.38 -7.13
#